data_52815e4aa5416cd981f25244d1347136
#
_entry.id   52815e4aa5416cd981f25244d1347136
#
_cell.length_a   1.000
_cell.length_b   1.000
_cell.length_c   1.000
_cell.angle_alpha   90.00
_cell.angle_beta   90.00
_cell.angle_gamma   90.00
#
_symmetry.space_group_name_H-M   'P 1'
#
loop_
_entity.id
_entity.type
_entity.pdbx_description
1 polymer ?
#
loop_
_entity_poly.entity_id
_entity_poly.type
_entity_poly.pdbx_seq_one_letter_code
_entity_poly.pdbx_strand_id
1 'polypeptide(L)'
;MKVALREDICPDPDFYYQQQFAIYHESYLIWDRETWETVLATCDVYRIEIDGKCGGDVILEDRGRGVKYLVDFSVLPDYQGKGIGRLALEQVKRMAEKLTAVTRKETLHFFIKSEFVLRKTLKHYYHLGVDGYYIIFERKPEEKRHKVGLKRVGVSRKY
;
A
#
# COMPACT_ATOMS: atom_id res chain seq x y z
N MET A 1 14.00 8.06 -14.48
CA MET A 1 12.99 8.36 -13.44
C MET A 1 13.20 7.42 -12.26
N LYS A 2 13.40 7.99 -11.09
CA LYS A 2 13.64 7.19 -9.88
C LYS A 2 12.41 7.24 -8.99
N VAL A 3 11.86 6.07 -8.69
CA VAL A 3 10.71 5.90 -7.79
C VAL A 3 11.20 5.18 -6.54
N ALA A 4 10.96 5.78 -5.37
CA ALA A 4 11.38 5.21 -4.09
C ALA A 4 10.27 5.39 -3.05
N LEU A 5 10.18 4.44 -2.13
CA LEU A 5 9.35 4.58 -0.93
C LEU A 5 10.22 5.15 0.18
N ARG A 6 9.79 6.28 0.72
CA ARG A 6 10.49 6.92 1.84
C ARG A 6 9.59 6.94 3.06
N GLU A 7 10.06 6.36 4.15
CA GLU A 7 9.30 6.36 5.39
C GLU A 7 9.09 7.78 5.91
N ASP A 8 7.84 8.08 6.26
CA ASP A 8 7.47 9.35 6.87
C ASP A 8 7.35 9.11 8.38
N ILE A 9 8.41 9.40 9.10
CA ILE A 9 8.54 9.09 10.53
C ILE A 9 7.63 9.98 11.38
N CYS A 10 7.34 11.19 10.92
CA CYS A 10 6.49 12.15 11.62
C CYS A 10 5.44 12.70 10.66
N PRO A 11 4.46 11.87 10.25
CA PRO A 11 3.49 12.29 9.24
C PRO A 11 2.57 13.39 9.76
N ASP A 12 2.40 14.43 8.94
CA ASP A 12 1.52 15.55 9.22
C ASP A 12 0.09 15.24 8.75
N PRO A 13 -0.89 15.13 9.66
CA PRO A 13 -2.27 14.86 9.27
C PRO A 13 -2.85 15.87 8.28
N ASP A 14 -2.48 17.14 8.41
CA ASP A 14 -2.96 18.18 7.47
C ASP A 14 -2.51 17.91 6.05
N PHE A 15 -1.26 17.50 5.89
CA PHE A 15 -0.72 17.19 4.56
C PHE A 15 -1.52 16.07 3.90
N TYR A 16 -1.74 14.97 4.60
CA TYR A 16 -2.45 13.81 4.03
C TYR A 16 -3.93 14.09 3.84
N TYR A 17 -4.54 14.80 4.79
CA TYR A 17 -5.93 15.23 4.66
C TYR A 17 -6.14 16.07 3.37
N GLN A 18 -5.27 17.03 3.12
CA GLN A 18 -5.36 17.86 1.92
C GLN A 18 -5.03 17.09 0.64
N GLN A 19 -4.03 16.23 0.68
CA GLN A 19 -3.60 15.45 -0.47
C GLN A 19 -4.72 14.57 -1.03
N GLN A 20 -5.55 13.98 -0.17
CA GLN A 20 -6.60 13.07 -0.63
C GLN A 20 -7.58 13.72 -1.59
N PHE A 21 -7.84 15.04 -1.46
CA PHE A 21 -8.77 15.75 -2.33
C PHE A 21 -8.27 15.86 -3.77
N ALA A 22 -6.98 15.75 -3.99
CA ALA A 22 -6.41 15.69 -5.33
C ALA A 22 -6.57 14.30 -5.98
N ILE A 23 -6.80 13.27 -5.17
CA ILE A 23 -6.82 11.87 -5.61
C ILE A 23 -8.25 11.34 -5.70
N TYR A 24 -9.06 11.58 -4.66
CA TYR A 24 -10.41 11.02 -4.55
C TYR A 24 -11.46 12.11 -4.71
N HIS A 25 -12.46 11.82 -5.53
CA HIS A 25 -13.57 12.76 -5.81
C HIS A 25 -14.88 12.33 -5.15
N GLU A 26 -15.02 11.05 -4.83
CA GLU A 26 -16.22 10.51 -4.18
C GLU A 26 -16.15 10.72 -2.68
N SER A 27 -17.18 11.34 -2.10
CA SER A 27 -17.21 11.70 -0.68
C SER A 27 -17.01 10.50 0.25
N TYR A 28 -17.49 9.32 -0.13
CA TYR A 28 -17.37 8.12 0.69
C TYR A 28 -15.94 7.56 0.73
N LEU A 29 -15.02 8.06 -0.09
CA LEU A 29 -13.60 7.69 -0.06
C LEU A 29 -12.76 8.68 0.75
N ILE A 30 -13.33 9.82 1.11
CA ILE A 30 -12.63 10.86 1.86
C ILE A 30 -12.68 10.53 3.35
N TRP A 31 -11.51 10.43 3.96
CA TRP A 31 -11.42 10.31 5.41
C TRP A 31 -11.43 11.70 6.05
N ASP A 32 -12.11 11.82 7.18
CA ASP A 32 -12.06 13.04 7.97
C ASP A 32 -10.70 13.19 8.66
N ARG A 33 -10.47 14.35 9.24
CA ARG A 33 -9.18 14.63 9.87
C ARG A 33 -8.88 13.69 11.04
N GLU A 34 -9.86 13.36 11.83
CA GLU A 34 -9.70 12.46 12.97
C GLU A 34 -9.29 11.06 12.53
N THR A 35 -9.88 10.56 11.46
CA THR A 35 -9.49 9.28 10.86
C THR A 35 -8.03 9.33 10.39
N TRP A 36 -7.62 10.40 9.72
CA TRP A 36 -6.23 10.55 9.31
C TRP A 36 -5.27 10.56 10.50
N GLU A 37 -5.61 11.29 11.56
CA GLU A 37 -4.80 11.32 12.79
C GLU A 37 -4.60 9.91 13.36
N THR A 38 -5.66 9.12 13.43
CA THR A 38 -5.61 7.76 13.95
C THR A 38 -4.78 6.84 13.05
N VAL A 39 -5.02 6.88 11.75
CA VAL A 39 -4.29 6.03 10.79
C VAL A 39 -2.80 6.35 10.80
N LEU A 40 -2.44 7.62 10.77
CA LEU A 40 -1.03 8.03 10.75
C LEU A 40 -0.31 7.70 12.08
N ALA A 41 -1.04 7.65 13.18
CA ALA A 41 -0.48 7.32 14.48
C ALA A 41 -0.28 5.81 14.69
N THR A 42 -1.02 4.96 13.97
CA THR A 42 -1.06 3.52 14.21
C THR A 42 -0.48 2.67 13.07
N CYS A 43 -0.18 3.26 11.93
CA CYS A 43 0.31 2.55 10.75
C CYS A 43 1.70 3.03 10.34
N ASP A 44 2.35 2.23 9.50
CA ASP A 44 3.61 2.61 8.86
C ASP A 44 3.31 3.43 7.61
N VAL A 45 3.84 4.64 7.55
CA VAL A 45 3.53 5.61 6.50
C VAL A 45 4.74 5.82 5.62
N TYR A 46 4.55 5.72 4.31
CA TYR A 46 5.58 5.96 3.31
C TYR A 46 5.09 6.97 2.28
N ARG A 47 5.98 7.84 1.85
CA ARG A 47 5.75 8.67 0.67
C ARG A 47 6.31 7.97 -0.56
N ILE A 48 5.58 8.05 -1.66
CA ILE A 48 6.12 7.65 -2.95
C ILE A 48 6.89 8.86 -3.48
N GLU A 49 8.22 8.76 -3.53
CA GLU A 49 9.05 9.82 -4.08
C GLU A 49 9.42 9.53 -5.52
N ILE A 50 9.25 10.53 -6.36
CA ILE A 50 9.55 10.47 -7.79
C ILE A 50 10.57 11.58 -8.05
N ASP A 51 11.81 11.18 -8.29
CA ASP A 51 12.92 12.12 -8.47
C ASP A 51 13.01 13.15 -7.33
N GLY A 52 12.78 12.68 -6.10
CA GLY A 52 12.85 13.50 -4.89
C GLY A 52 11.58 14.27 -4.54
N LYS A 53 10.53 14.19 -5.35
CA LYS A 53 9.25 14.87 -5.09
C LYS A 53 8.19 13.88 -4.63
N CYS A 54 7.28 14.33 -3.77
CA CYS A 54 6.18 13.50 -3.32
C CYS A 54 5.18 13.29 -4.46
N GLY A 55 4.94 12.03 -4.80
CA GLY A 55 4.00 11.63 -5.85
C GLY A 55 2.84 10.77 -5.36
N GLY A 56 2.73 10.57 -4.04
CA GLY A 56 1.67 9.75 -3.46
C GLY A 56 2.08 9.17 -2.12
N ASP A 57 1.31 8.20 -1.65
CA ASP A 57 1.59 7.55 -0.38
C ASP A 57 1.29 6.04 -0.40
N VAL A 58 1.90 5.36 0.54
CA VAL A 58 1.62 3.97 0.89
C VAL A 58 1.50 3.90 2.40
N ILE A 59 0.40 3.37 2.89
CA ILE A 59 0.18 3.20 4.32
C ILE A 59 -0.08 1.72 4.59
N LEU A 60 0.71 1.14 5.48
CA LEU A 60 0.67 -0.28 5.82
C LEU A 60 0.38 -0.48 7.29
N GLU A 61 -0.53 -1.40 7.59
CA GLU A 61 -0.76 -1.86 8.95
C GLU A 61 -0.09 -3.22 9.13
N ASP A 62 0.82 -3.31 10.09
CA ASP A 62 1.46 -4.58 10.42
C ASP A 62 0.48 -5.48 11.18
N ARG A 63 0.21 -6.65 10.64
CA ARG A 63 -0.68 -7.65 11.24
C ARG A 63 0.07 -8.84 11.84
N GLY A 64 1.39 -8.74 11.93
CA GLY A 64 2.24 -9.78 12.48
C GLY A 64 2.54 -10.91 11.50
N ARG A 65 3.58 -11.66 11.79
CA ARG A 65 3.99 -12.86 11.03
C ARG A 65 4.26 -12.60 9.56
N GLY A 66 4.77 -11.41 9.22
CA GLY A 66 5.05 -11.04 7.84
C GLY A 66 3.83 -10.64 7.02
N VAL A 67 2.66 -10.53 7.65
CA VAL A 67 1.41 -10.09 7.01
C VAL A 67 1.22 -8.60 7.22
N LYS A 68 0.98 -7.87 6.13
CA LYS A 68 0.66 -6.44 6.19
C LYS A 68 -0.61 -6.16 5.43
N TYR A 69 -1.41 -5.24 5.97
CA TYR A 69 -2.61 -4.76 5.31
C TYR A 69 -2.32 -3.41 4.65
N LEU A 70 -2.63 -3.30 3.37
CA LEU A 70 -2.47 -2.07 2.60
C LEU A 70 -3.66 -1.16 2.87
N VAL A 71 -3.47 -0.21 3.78
CA VAL A 71 -4.53 0.70 4.23
C VAL A 71 -4.82 1.77 3.17
N ASP A 72 -3.77 2.32 2.58
CA ASP A 72 -3.88 3.30 1.49
C ASP A 72 -2.72 3.11 0.51
N PHE A 73 -3.02 3.27 -0.75
CA PHE A 73 -2.06 3.25 -1.84
C PHE A 73 -2.53 4.25 -2.88
N SER A 74 -1.86 5.36 -3.00
CA SER A 74 -2.30 6.44 -3.87
C SER A 74 -1.15 7.04 -4.67
N VAL A 75 -1.45 7.41 -5.91
CA VAL A 75 -0.54 8.13 -6.79
C VAL A 75 -1.25 9.41 -7.24
N LEU A 76 -0.58 10.54 -7.08
CA LEU A 76 -1.14 11.83 -7.50
C LEU A 76 -1.44 11.84 -9.00
N PRO A 77 -2.50 12.54 -9.44
CA PRO A 77 -2.93 12.54 -10.84
C PRO A 77 -1.83 12.85 -11.86
N ASP A 78 -0.94 13.79 -11.54
CA ASP A 78 0.16 14.17 -12.44
C ASP A 78 1.14 13.04 -12.71
N TYR A 79 1.17 12.03 -11.86
CA TYR A 79 2.07 10.90 -11.97
C TYR A 79 1.38 9.60 -12.38
N GLN A 80 0.08 9.62 -12.57
CA GLN A 80 -0.67 8.44 -13.01
C GLN A 80 -0.41 8.13 -14.49
N GLY A 81 -0.57 6.86 -14.87
CA GLY A 81 -0.40 6.43 -16.25
C GLY A 81 1.05 6.33 -16.73
N LYS A 82 2.03 6.44 -15.84
CA LYS A 82 3.46 6.41 -16.17
C LYS A 82 4.20 5.19 -15.59
N GLY A 83 3.47 4.22 -15.07
CA GLY A 83 4.05 3.02 -14.46
C GLY A 83 4.58 3.20 -13.04
N ILE A 84 4.37 4.37 -12.45
CA ILE A 84 4.86 4.69 -11.09
C ILE A 84 4.18 3.84 -10.04
N GLY A 85 2.86 3.66 -10.13
CA GLY A 85 2.11 2.81 -9.21
C GLY A 85 2.64 1.39 -9.20
N ARG A 86 2.94 0.83 -10.37
CA ARG A 86 3.50 -0.51 -10.48
C ARG A 86 4.89 -0.61 -9.83
N LEU A 87 5.75 0.37 -10.09
CA LEU A 87 7.09 0.40 -9.49
C LEU A 87 7.03 0.52 -7.96
N ALA A 88 6.14 1.36 -7.45
CA ALA A 88 5.93 1.50 -6.02
C ALA A 88 5.38 0.21 -5.40
N LEU A 89 4.38 -0.40 -6.05
CA LEU A 89 3.77 -1.64 -5.55
C LEU A 89 4.78 -2.80 -5.51
N GLU A 90 5.68 -2.89 -6.49
CA GLU A 90 6.75 -3.89 -6.45
C GLU A 90 7.66 -3.72 -5.23
N GLN A 91 7.92 -2.49 -4.82
CA GLN A 91 8.68 -2.22 -3.60
C GLN A 91 7.89 -2.61 -2.34
N VAL A 92 6.60 -2.33 -2.31
CA VAL A 92 5.71 -2.74 -1.20
C VAL A 92 5.67 -4.26 -1.06
N LYS A 93 5.59 -4.97 -2.18
CA LYS A 93 5.58 -6.45 -2.18
C LYS A 93 6.82 -7.05 -1.53
N ARG A 94 7.96 -6.36 -1.57
CA ARG A 94 9.18 -6.80 -0.91
C ARG A 94 9.20 -6.59 0.59
N MET A 95 8.28 -5.80 1.11
CA MET A 95 8.21 -5.47 2.55
C MET A 95 7.48 -6.52 3.39
N ALA A 96 6.75 -7.43 2.74
CA ALA A 96 5.90 -8.39 3.44
C ALA A 96 5.94 -9.75 2.77
N GLU A 97 5.65 -10.79 3.53
CA GLU A 97 5.45 -12.13 2.96
C GLU A 97 4.05 -12.27 2.38
N LYS A 98 3.10 -11.54 2.96
CA LYS A 98 1.72 -11.51 2.50
C LYS A 98 1.17 -10.10 2.64
N LEU A 99 0.54 -9.62 1.58
CA LEU A 99 -0.17 -8.35 1.56
C LEU A 99 -1.66 -8.62 1.38
N THR A 100 -2.47 -7.94 2.16
CA THR A 100 -3.92 -7.96 2.00
C THR A 100 -4.41 -6.53 1.77
N ALA A 101 -5.51 -6.38 1.04
CA ALA A 101 -6.10 -5.08 0.78
C ALA A 101 -7.56 -5.23 0.39
N VAL A 102 -8.29 -4.13 0.51
CA VAL A 102 -9.61 -4.00 -0.11
C VAL A 102 -9.51 -2.88 -1.13
N THR A 103 -9.90 -3.15 -2.36
CA THR A 103 -9.80 -2.18 -3.44
C THR A 103 -11.15 -1.98 -4.12
N ARG A 104 -11.27 -0.89 -4.87
CA ARG A 104 -12.45 -0.57 -5.67
C ARG A 104 -12.41 -1.29 -7.00
N LYS A 105 -13.55 -1.33 -7.69
CA LYS A 105 -13.65 -1.91 -9.03
C LYS A 105 -12.67 -1.27 -10.01
N GLU A 106 -12.51 0.04 -9.96
CA GLU A 106 -11.68 0.82 -10.87
C GLU A 106 -10.19 0.49 -10.76
N THR A 107 -9.75 0.04 -9.58
CA THR A 107 -8.34 -0.27 -9.31
C THR A 107 -8.06 -1.77 -9.18
N LEU A 108 -9.09 -2.60 -9.19
CA LEU A 108 -8.94 -4.06 -9.05
C LEU A 108 -7.99 -4.64 -10.09
N HIS A 109 -8.15 -4.26 -11.34
CA HIS A 109 -7.32 -4.78 -12.44
C HIS A 109 -5.83 -4.45 -12.27
N PHE A 110 -5.53 -3.27 -11.76
CA PHE A 110 -4.15 -2.87 -11.45
C PHE A 110 -3.50 -3.86 -10.49
N PHE A 111 -4.20 -4.24 -9.42
CA PHE A 111 -3.68 -5.19 -8.45
C PHE A 111 -3.61 -6.61 -9.00
N ILE A 112 -4.60 -7.04 -9.78
CA ILE A 112 -4.59 -8.37 -10.40
C ILE A 112 -3.38 -8.53 -11.33
N LYS A 113 -3.04 -7.50 -12.09
CA LYS A 113 -1.84 -7.48 -12.93
C LYS A 113 -0.56 -7.57 -12.12
N SER A 114 -0.59 -7.17 -10.87
CA SER A 114 0.56 -7.21 -9.96
C SER A 114 0.56 -8.46 -9.06
N GLU A 115 -0.08 -9.53 -9.52
CA GLU A 115 -0.09 -10.85 -8.88
C GLU A 115 -0.95 -10.95 -7.61
N PHE A 116 -1.82 -9.98 -7.37
CA PHE A 116 -2.84 -10.13 -6.34
C PHE A 116 -3.96 -11.03 -6.84
N VAL A 117 -4.56 -11.77 -5.92
CA VAL A 117 -5.67 -12.68 -6.19
C VAL A 117 -6.92 -12.17 -5.49
N LEU A 118 -8.03 -12.10 -6.23
CA LEU A 118 -9.32 -11.76 -5.65
C LEU A 118 -9.83 -12.93 -4.81
N ARG A 119 -10.12 -12.66 -3.54
CA ARG A 119 -10.60 -13.67 -2.59
C ARG A 119 -12.07 -13.52 -2.27
N LYS A 120 -12.57 -12.30 -2.19
CA LYS A 120 -13.94 -12.06 -1.77
C LYS A 120 -14.44 -10.73 -2.28
N THR A 121 -15.70 -10.68 -2.70
CA THR A 121 -16.42 -9.43 -2.97
C THR A 121 -17.17 -9.03 -1.72
N LEU A 122 -16.96 -7.79 -1.27
CA LEU A 122 -17.58 -7.23 -0.08
C LEU A 122 -18.68 -6.27 -0.53
N LYS A 123 -19.93 -6.73 -0.47
CA LYS A 123 -21.08 -5.93 -0.93
C LYS A 123 -21.24 -4.66 -0.11
N HIS A 124 -21.44 -3.53 -0.79
CA HIS A 124 -21.67 -2.22 -0.16
C HIS A 124 -20.56 -1.77 0.79
N TYR A 125 -19.33 -2.22 0.55
CA TYR A 125 -18.20 -1.94 1.45
C TYR A 125 -17.91 -0.45 1.57
N TYR A 126 -17.83 0.25 0.46
CA TYR A 126 -17.51 1.68 0.44
C TYR A 126 -18.74 2.55 0.63
N HIS A 127 -19.85 2.14 0.03
CA HIS A 127 -21.11 2.87 0.05
C HIS A 127 -22.19 1.96 -0.49
N LEU A 128 -23.47 2.31 -0.30
CA LEU A 128 -24.58 1.57 -0.86
C LEU A 128 -24.40 1.42 -2.38
N GLY A 129 -24.36 0.20 -2.87
CA GLY A 129 -24.14 -0.09 -4.28
C GLY A 129 -22.68 -0.03 -4.73
N VAL A 130 -21.72 0.27 -3.83
CA VAL A 130 -20.30 0.34 -4.15
C VAL A 130 -19.54 -0.74 -3.38
N ASP A 131 -19.22 -1.81 -4.08
CA ASP A 131 -18.56 -2.97 -3.49
C ASP A 131 -17.07 -2.76 -3.29
N GLY A 132 -16.50 -3.48 -2.32
CA GLY A 132 -15.08 -3.63 -2.15
C GLY A 132 -14.64 -5.02 -2.58
N TYR A 133 -13.38 -5.15 -2.98
CA TYR A 133 -12.80 -6.40 -3.43
C TYR A 133 -11.61 -6.74 -2.55
N TYR A 134 -11.74 -7.81 -1.78
CA TYR A 134 -10.67 -8.28 -0.90
C TYR A 134 -9.67 -9.08 -1.72
N ILE A 135 -8.44 -8.61 -1.72
CA ILE A 135 -7.36 -9.15 -2.54
C ILE A 135 -6.16 -9.51 -1.68
N ILE A 136 -5.40 -10.51 -2.12
CA ILE A 136 -4.23 -11.02 -1.41
C ILE A 136 -3.10 -11.22 -2.39
N PHE A 137 -1.90 -10.79 -1.98
CA PHE A 137 -0.65 -11.18 -2.59
C PHE A 137 0.14 -12.03 -1.59
N GLU A 138 0.64 -13.17 -2.05
CA GLU A 138 1.53 -14.03 -1.26
C GLU A 138 2.80 -14.31 -2.05
N ARG A 139 3.94 -14.24 -1.37
CA ARG A 139 5.19 -14.65 -1.98
C ARG A 139 5.19 -16.15 -2.27
N LYS A 140 5.82 -16.53 -3.39
CA LYS A 140 5.99 -17.93 -3.75
C LYS A 140 6.88 -18.64 -2.73
N PRO A 141 6.65 -19.94 -2.48
CA PRO A 141 7.45 -20.69 -1.47
C PRO A 141 8.96 -20.64 -1.72
N GLU A 142 9.39 -20.63 -2.97
CA GLU A 142 10.81 -20.55 -3.34
C GLU A 142 11.45 -19.24 -2.91
N GLU A 143 10.74 -18.12 -3.08
CA GLU A 143 11.18 -16.79 -2.65
C GLU A 143 11.28 -16.72 -1.12
N LYS A 144 10.31 -17.30 -0.41
CA LYS A 144 10.33 -17.37 1.04
C LYS A 144 11.54 -18.15 1.55
N ARG A 145 11.83 -19.31 0.95
CA ARG A 145 12.97 -20.15 1.34
C ARG A 145 14.30 -19.44 1.09
N HIS A 146 14.45 -18.78 -0.03
CA HIS A 146 15.65 -18.02 -0.35
C HIS A 146 15.88 -16.89 0.66
N LYS A 147 14.85 -16.15 1.00
CA LYS A 147 14.92 -15.08 2.00
C LYS A 147 15.30 -15.60 3.38
N VAL A 148 14.72 -16.71 3.81
CA VAL A 148 15.05 -17.36 5.09
C VAL A 148 16.50 -17.83 5.11
N GLY A 149 16.96 -18.43 4.01
CA GLY A 149 18.36 -18.85 3.86
C GLY A 149 19.33 -17.67 4.00
N LEU A 150 19.06 -16.57 3.37
CA LEU A 150 19.86 -15.34 3.47
C LEU A 150 19.89 -14.80 4.90
N LYS A 151 18.76 -14.80 5.59
CA LYS A 151 18.69 -14.38 6.99
C LYS A 151 19.52 -15.28 7.89
N ARG A 152 19.48 -16.58 7.69
CA ARG A 152 20.29 -17.53 8.49
C ARG A 152 21.79 -17.26 8.32
N VAL A 153 22.22 -17.05 7.11
CA VAL A 153 23.62 -16.73 6.83
C VAL A 153 24.02 -15.40 7.50
N GLY A 154 23.18 -14.39 7.40
CA GLY A 154 23.43 -13.10 8.04
C GLY A 154 23.44 -13.19 9.55
N VAL A 155 22.55 -13.94 10.16
CA VAL A 155 22.46 -14.14 11.62
C VAL A 155 23.66 -14.92 12.12
N SER A 156 24.04 -16.00 11.43
CA SER A 156 25.20 -16.83 11.87
C SER A 156 26.50 -16.05 11.87
N ARG A 157 26.63 -15.01 11.11
CA ARG A 157 27.82 -14.13 11.11
C ARG A 157 27.87 -13.18 12.30
N LYS A 158 26.74 -12.91 12.93
CA LYS A 158 26.65 -11.99 14.06
C LYS A 158 26.93 -12.67 15.41
N TYR A 159 26.86 -13.98 15.43
CA TYR A 159 27.09 -14.79 16.61
C TYR A 159 28.36 -15.63 16.48
#